data_705ea233ee64ead800bdf38f346215f8
#
_entry.id   705ea233ee64ead800bdf38f346215f8
#
_cell.length_a   1.000
_cell.length_b   1.000
_cell.length_c   1.000
_cell.angle_alpha   90.00
_cell.angle_beta   90.00
_cell.angle_gamma   90.00
#
_symmetry.space_group_name_H-M   'P 1'
#
loop_
_entity.id
_entity.type
_entity.pdbx_description
1 polymer ?
#
loop_
_entity_poly.entity_id
_entity_poly.type
_entity_poly.pdbx_seq_one_letter_code
_entity_poly.pdbx_strand_id
1 'polypeptide(L)'
;MNKVLWFSLSPCGSLRRSGTSRVIQGWMISLEDEVKKCPEIELHVAYFSATEKEPFAFEGVTYHPMFFPRIKNPLARILDRRKTVSSTDSKMLPLMLKVVEEVEPDLIHIHGTEERFGLIQEYVKDVPIAFSIQGLLAPISEKYFSGFPDKDVYGLESWKEKVRLVSYRNDFNSFVERGKRECGYLKKAKYIFGRTAWDEYITGLMNNQRKYYVVDEILRSQFYGKQWRNESFS
;
A
#
# COMPACT_ATOMS: atom_id res chain seq x y z
N MET A 1 13.43 16.47 -16.75
CA MET A 1 12.63 16.24 -15.52
C MET A 1 12.27 14.78 -15.50
N ASN A 2 12.54 14.07 -14.41
CA ASN A 2 12.26 12.63 -14.32
C ASN A 2 10.83 12.41 -13.85
N LYS A 3 10.05 11.64 -14.59
CA LYS A 3 8.69 11.26 -14.21
C LYS A 3 8.73 10.14 -13.18
N VAL A 4 8.26 10.40 -11.98
CA VAL A 4 8.17 9.42 -10.89
C VAL A 4 6.71 9.08 -10.63
N LEU A 5 6.35 7.82 -10.83
CA LEU A 5 5.01 7.32 -10.57
C LEU A 5 4.95 6.60 -9.22
N TRP A 6 4.17 7.12 -8.31
CA TRP A 6 3.86 6.46 -7.05
C TRP A 6 2.59 5.61 -7.18
N PHE A 7 2.66 4.39 -6.69
CA PHE A 7 1.47 3.62 -6.34
C PHE A 7 1.26 3.66 -4.83
N SER A 8 0.12 4.17 -4.40
CA SER A 8 -0.21 4.36 -3.00
C SER A 8 -1.65 3.96 -2.69
N LEU A 9 -1.90 3.45 -1.46
CA LEU A 9 -3.25 3.22 -0.95
C LEU A 9 -4.00 4.53 -0.69
N SER A 10 -3.26 5.57 -0.37
CA SER A 10 -3.81 6.91 -0.09
C SER A 10 -3.77 7.78 -1.34
N PRO A 11 -4.79 8.60 -1.56
CA PRO A 11 -4.73 9.67 -2.55
C PRO A 11 -3.80 10.83 -2.15
N CYS A 12 -2.96 10.67 -1.14
CA CYS A 12 -1.93 11.62 -0.69
C CYS A 12 -2.47 13.05 -0.53
N GLY A 13 -1.74 14.05 -1.02
CA GLY A 13 -2.09 15.48 -0.91
C GLY A 13 -3.39 15.87 -1.58
N SER A 14 -3.90 15.08 -2.55
CA SER A 14 -5.20 15.38 -3.17
C SER A 14 -6.38 15.36 -2.19
N LEU A 15 -6.21 14.77 -0.99
CA LEU A 15 -7.20 14.86 0.10
C LEU A 15 -7.47 16.30 0.55
N ARG A 16 -6.49 17.20 0.43
CA ARG A 16 -6.64 18.62 0.75
C ARG A 16 -7.70 19.30 -0.13
N ARG A 17 -7.81 18.86 -1.40
CA ARG A 17 -8.82 19.38 -2.33
C ARG A 17 -10.26 19.12 -1.86
N SER A 18 -10.49 18.04 -1.13
CA SER A 18 -11.83 17.67 -0.65
C SER A 18 -12.21 18.27 0.71
N GLY A 19 -11.33 19.08 1.32
CA GLY A 19 -11.56 19.63 2.67
C GLY A 19 -11.63 18.58 3.78
N THR A 20 -11.27 17.35 3.48
CA THR A 20 -11.35 16.24 4.43
C THR A 20 -10.17 16.30 5.38
N SER A 21 -10.42 16.69 6.63
CA SER A 21 -9.41 16.78 7.69
C SER A 21 -8.96 15.40 8.24
N ARG A 22 -9.50 14.30 7.73
CA ARG A 22 -9.08 12.95 8.15
C ARG A 22 -7.71 12.62 7.57
N VAL A 23 -6.70 12.86 8.39
CA VAL A 23 -5.30 12.54 8.07
C VAL A 23 -5.09 11.03 8.17
N ILE A 24 -5.47 10.32 7.10
CA ILE A 24 -5.04 8.95 6.88
C ILE A 24 -3.70 9.02 6.14
N GLN A 25 -2.66 8.39 6.70
CA GLN A 25 -1.29 8.37 6.15
C GLN A 25 -0.62 9.76 6.04
N GLY A 26 -0.54 10.47 7.16
CA GLY A 26 0.07 11.81 7.21
C GLY A 26 1.53 11.88 6.75
N TRP A 27 2.31 10.81 6.90
CA TRP A 27 3.69 10.73 6.43
C TRP A 27 3.77 10.75 4.88
N MET A 28 2.81 10.12 4.17
CA MET A 28 2.76 10.17 2.70
C MET A 28 2.55 11.58 2.16
N ILE A 29 1.69 12.36 2.85
CA ILE A 29 1.48 13.77 2.49
C ILE A 29 2.74 14.58 2.74
N SER A 30 3.44 14.31 3.86
CA SER A 30 4.70 15.00 4.18
C SER A 30 5.80 14.64 3.17
N LEU A 31 5.88 13.37 2.75
CA LEU A 31 6.82 12.95 1.73
C LEU A 31 6.51 13.60 0.38
N GLU A 32 5.25 13.67 -0.01
CA GLU A 32 4.81 14.38 -1.22
C GLU A 32 5.22 15.85 -1.18
N ASP A 33 5.01 16.52 -0.03
CA ASP A 33 5.40 17.92 0.15
C ASP A 33 6.90 18.16 0.02
N GLU A 34 7.74 17.19 0.41
CA GLU A 34 9.18 17.29 0.22
C GLU A 34 9.59 16.97 -1.22
N VAL A 35 9.02 15.94 -1.83
CA VAL A 35 9.35 15.56 -3.21
C VAL A 35 8.97 16.66 -4.21
N LYS A 36 7.84 17.36 -3.98
CA LYS A 36 7.43 18.52 -4.80
C LYS A 36 8.46 19.67 -4.83
N LYS A 37 9.37 19.74 -3.85
CA LYS A 37 10.43 20.77 -3.82
C LYS A 37 11.61 20.43 -4.74
N CYS A 38 11.66 19.21 -5.25
CA CYS A 38 12.72 18.76 -6.15
C CYS A 38 12.36 19.11 -7.60
N PRO A 39 13.00 20.12 -8.22
CA PRO A 39 12.59 20.58 -9.55
C PRO A 39 12.88 19.57 -10.67
N GLU A 40 13.71 18.55 -10.38
CA GLU A 40 14.05 17.49 -11.33
C GLU A 40 12.98 16.40 -11.39
N ILE A 41 11.99 16.41 -10.47
CA ILE A 41 10.95 15.37 -10.36
C ILE A 41 9.60 15.91 -10.83
N GLU A 42 8.98 15.20 -11.76
CA GLU A 42 7.57 15.30 -12.09
C GLU A 42 6.83 14.15 -11.39
N LEU A 43 6.05 14.51 -10.35
CA LEU A 43 5.41 13.50 -9.50
C LEU A 43 4.00 13.16 -9.99
N HIS A 44 3.76 11.87 -10.20
CA HIS A 44 2.47 11.26 -10.47
C HIS A 44 2.09 10.32 -9.34
N VAL A 45 0.81 10.32 -8.91
CA VAL A 45 0.31 9.46 -7.82
C VAL A 45 -0.90 8.67 -8.30
N ALA A 46 -0.77 7.36 -8.38
CA ALA A 46 -1.83 6.42 -8.72
C ALA A 46 -2.41 5.76 -7.46
N TYR A 47 -3.73 5.73 -7.36
CA TYR A 47 -4.45 5.11 -6.24
C TYR A 47 -5.81 4.57 -6.68
N PHE A 48 -6.34 3.56 -5.96
CA PHE A 48 -7.67 3.04 -6.24
C PHE A 48 -8.77 3.96 -5.70
N SER A 49 -9.77 4.23 -6.53
CA SER A 49 -10.92 5.06 -6.20
C SER A 49 -12.24 4.28 -6.36
N ALA A 50 -13.14 4.42 -5.38
CA ALA A 50 -14.48 3.85 -5.45
C ALA A 50 -15.45 4.67 -6.33
N THR A 51 -15.04 5.88 -6.71
CA THR A 51 -15.77 6.77 -7.62
C THR A 51 -14.92 7.02 -8.85
N GLU A 52 -15.57 7.01 -10.00
CA GLU A 52 -14.94 7.34 -11.27
C GLU A 52 -14.53 8.81 -11.30
N LYS A 53 -13.27 9.05 -11.66
CA LYS A 53 -12.70 10.40 -11.78
C LYS A 53 -11.62 10.37 -12.84
N GLU A 54 -11.56 11.42 -13.64
CA GLU A 54 -10.46 11.63 -14.55
C GLU A 54 -9.15 12.00 -13.82
N PRO A 55 -8.00 11.73 -14.40
CA PRO A 55 -6.73 12.25 -13.91
C PRO A 55 -6.78 13.78 -13.76
N PHE A 56 -6.13 14.30 -12.75
CA PHE A 56 -6.13 15.73 -12.46
C PHE A 56 -4.83 16.20 -11.82
N ALA A 57 -4.47 17.44 -12.10
CA ALA A 57 -3.34 18.10 -11.41
C ALA A 57 -3.83 18.89 -10.19
N PHE A 58 -3.06 18.82 -9.11
CA PHE A 58 -3.28 19.61 -7.90
C PHE A 58 -1.95 19.85 -7.16
N GLU A 59 -1.66 21.11 -6.83
CA GLU A 59 -0.42 21.52 -6.14
C GLU A 59 0.88 20.97 -6.75
N GLY A 60 0.95 20.91 -8.08
CA GLY A 60 2.17 20.46 -8.80
C GLY A 60 2.32 18.94 -8.91
N VAL A 61 1.33 18.16 -8.49
CA VAL A 61 1.28 16.70 -8.61
C VAL A 61 0.13 16.28 -9.53
N THR A 62 0.36 15.29 -10.39
CA THR A 62 -0.69 14.68 -11.22
C THR A 62 -1.20 13.41 -10.56
N TYR A 63 -2.51 13.35 -10.32
CA TYR A 63 -3.18 12.23 -9.66
C TYR A 63 -3.94 11.39 -10.66
N HIS A 64 -3.79 10.06 -10.54
CA HIS A 64 -4.42 9.05 -11.39
C HIS A 64 -5.33 8.15 -10.55
N PRO A 65 -6.60 8.53 -10.35
CA PRO A 65 -7.57 7.71 -9.62
C PRO A 65 -8.00 6.53 -10.48
N MET A 66 -7.57 5.33 -10.13
CA MET A 66 -7.96 4.09 -10.80
C MET A 66 -9.33 3.64 -10.28
N PHE A 67 -10.34 3.72 -11.14
CA PHE A 67 -11.70 3.38 -10.75
C PHE A 67 -11.86 1.88 -10.50
N PHE A 68 -12.19 1.54 -9.26
CA PHE A 68 -12.57 0.18 -8.88
C PHE A 68 -13.81 0.24 -7.97
N PRO A 69 -15.00 -0.08 -8.50
CA PRO A 69 -16.26 0.14 -7.80
C PRO A 69 -16.40 -0.74 -6.56
N ARG A 70 -16.92 -0.17 -5.49
CA ARG A 70 -17.30 -0.94 -4.30
C ARG A 70 -18.59 -1.70 -4.55
N ILE A 71 -18.60 -2.98 -4.19
CA ILE A 71 -19.80 -3.80 -4.26
C ILE A 71 -20.79 -3.32 -3.18
N LYS A 72 -21.91 -2.74 -3.61
CA LYS A 72 -22.94 -2.19 -2.71
C LYS A 72 -23.86 -3.29 -2.14
N ASN A 73 -24.21 -4.27 -2.96
CA ASN A 73 -25.12 -5.35 -2.56
C ASN A 73 -24.48 -6.27 -1.50
N PRO A 74 -25.12 -6.48 -0.31
CA PRO A 74 -24.58 -7.32 0.76
C PRO A 74 -24.34 -8.78 0.36
N LEU A 75 -25.24 -9.38 -0.42
CA LEU A 75 -25.08 -10.76 -0.90
C LEU A 75 -23.93 -10.87 -1.90
N ALA A 76 -23.84 -9.93 -2.83
CA ALA A 76 -22.73 -9.88 -3.78
C ALA A 76 -21.37 -9.69 -3.07
N ARG A 77 -21.33 -8.94 -1.94
CA ARG A 77 -20.11 -8.84 -1.10
C ARG A 77 -19.71 -10.18 -0.48
N ILE A 78 -20.66 -10.96 0.00
CA ILE A 78 -20.38 -12.29 0.56
C ILE A 78 -19.83 -13.21 -0.55
N LEU A 79 -20.45 -13.20 -1.73
CA LEU A 79 -19.96 -13.96 -2.87
C LEU A 79 -18.58 -13.51 -3.34
N ASP A 80 -18.32 -12.21 -3.29
CA ASP A 80 -17.01 -11.65 -3.66
C ASP A 80 -15.90 -12.04 -2.67
N ARG A 81 -16.20 -12.10 -1.38
CA ARG A 81 -15.28 -12.59 -0.35
C ARG A 81 -14.88 -14.06 -0.51
N ARG A 82 -15.69 -14.85 -1.21
CA ARG A 82 -15.35 -16.24 -1.57
C ARG A 82 -14.31 -16.33 -2.68
N LYS A 83 -14.10 -15.23 -3.42
CA LYS A 83 -13.09 -15.19 -4.47
C LYS A 83 -11.71 -15.13 -3.85
N THR A 84 -10.76 -15.75 -4.51
CA THR A 84 -9.36 -15.68 -4.10
C THR A 84 -8.78 -14.28 -4.29
N VAL A 85 -7.70 -13.98 -3.58
CA VAL A 85 -6.91 -12.76 -3.76
C VAL A 85 -6.54 -12.59 -5.24
N SER A 86 -6.11 -13.66 -5.89
CA SER A 86 -5.74 -13.70 -7.31
C SER A 86 -6.86 -13.25 -8.26
N SER A 87 -8.14 -13.58 -7.97
CA SER A 87 -9.25 -13.16 -8.84
C SER A 87 -9.53 -11.65 -8.78
N THR A 88 -9.21 -11.00 -7.68
CA THR A 88 -9.29 -9.54 -7.57
C THR A 88 -8.07 -8.90 -8.23
N ASP A 89 -6.90 -9.48 -8.05
CA ASP A 89 -5.64 -9.03 -8.64
C ASP A 89 -5.73 -8.96 -10.16
N SER A 90 -6.29 -9.99 -10.81
CA SER A 90 -6.46 -10.03 -12.27
C SER A 90 -7.37 -8.92 -12.82
N LYS A 91 -8.30 -8.41 -12.02
CA LYS A 91 -9.18 -7.29 -12.41
C LYS A 91 -8.54 -5.92 -12.22
N MET A 92 -7.66 -5.80 -11.23
CA MET A 92 -7.04 -4.52 -10.87
C MET A 92 -5.72 -4.27 -11.61
N LEU A 93 -5.03 -5.34 -12.00
CA LEU A 93 -3.77 -5.25 -12.73
C LEU A 93 -3.87 -4.42 -14.04
N PRO A 94 -4.88 -4.61 -14.92
CA PRO A 94 -5.00 -3.80 -16.12
C PRO A 94 -5.13 -2.30 -15.86
N LEU A 95 -5.77 -1.92 -14.75
CA LEU A 95 -5.91 -0.51 -14.36
C LEU A 95 -4.55 0.10 -13.99
N MET A 96 -3.72 -0.67 -13.30
CA MET A 96 -2.37 -0.22 -12.93
C MET A 96 -1.47 -0.09 -14.17
N LEU A 97 -1.51 -1.09 -15.06
CA LEU A 97 -0.71 -1.09 -16.29
C LEU A 97 -1.11 0.06 -17.23
N LYS A 98 -2.40 0.36 -17.31
CA LYS A 98 -2.90 1.52 -18.08
C LYS A 98 -2.28 2.83 -17.60
N VAL A 99 -2.20 3.04 -16.28
CA VAL A 99 -1.56 4.24 -15.72
C VAL A 99 -0.06 4.27 -16.03
N VAL A 100 0.63 3.14 -15.97
CA VAL A 100 2.06 3.08 -16.35
C VAL A 100 2.25 3.46 -17.82
N GLU A 101 1.38 2.96 -18.71
CA GLU A 101 1.41 3.27 -20.14
C GLU A 101 1.11 4.75 -20.41
N GLU A 102 0.12 5.34 -19.72
CA GLU A 102 -0.25 6.75 -19.89
C GLU A 102 0.79 7.73 -19.36
N VAL A 103 1.47 7.36 -18.26
CA VAL A 103 2.47 8.23 -17.61
C VAL A 103 3.83 8.11 -18.27
N GLU A 104 4.20 6.91 -18.75
CA GLU A 104 5.56 6.59 -19.23
C GLU A 104 6.63 7.02 -18.22
N PRO A 105 6.63 6.46 -16.99
CA PRO A 105 7.49 6.94 -15.92
C PRO A 105 8.95 6.48 -16.09
N ASP A 106 9.89 7.30 -15.63
CA ASP A 106 11.31 6.95 -15.51
C ASP A 106 11.59 6.07 -14.28
N LEU A 107 10.72 6.15 -13.25
CA LEU A 107 10.79 5.38 -12.01
C LEU A 107 9.39 5.11 -11.48
N ILE A 108 9.14 3.89 -11.04
CA ILE A 108 7.95 3.53 -10.28
C ILE A 108 8.33 3.30 -8.82
N HIS A 109 7.60 3.95 -7.90
CA HIS A 109 7.77 3.76 -6.47
C HIS A 109 6.47 3.22 -5.86
N ILE A 110 6.53 2.02 -5.30
CA ILE A 110 5.40 1.35 -4.67
C ILE A 110 5.48 1.54 -3.15
N HIS A 111 4.50 2.22 -2.59
CA HIS A 111 4.40 2.49 -1.16
C HIS A 111 3.58 1.40 -0.46
N GLY A 112 4.28 0.52 0.23
CA GLY A 112 3.71 -0.66 0.88
C GLY A 112 3.73 -1.91 -0.01
N THR A 113 4.13 -3.02 0.59
CA THR A 113 4.21 -4.32 -0.09
C THR A 113 2.97 -5.19 0.13
N GLU A 114 2.13 -4.78 1.07
CA GLU A 114 0.93 -5.48 1.49
C GLU A 114 -0.17 -5.49 0.43
N GLU A 115 -0.12 -4.56 -0.52
CA GLU A 115 -1.10 -4.45 -1.59
C GLU A 115 -0.59 -5.06 -2.92
N ARG A 116 -1.44 -5.03 -3.91
CA ARG A 116 -1.22 -5.70 -5.19
C ARG A 116 -0.37 -4.93 -6.19
N PHE A 117 0.05 -3.74 -5.86
CA PHE A 117 0.80 -2.88 -6.78
C PHE A 117 2.08 -3.54 -7.30
N GLY A 118 2.72 -4.40 -6.49
CA GLY A 118 3.92 -5.14 -6.89
C GLY A 118 3.73 -6.11 -8.06
N LEU A 119 2.48 -6.46 -8.41
CA LEU A 119 2.18 -7.35 -9.55
C LEU A 119 2.63 -6.77 -10.89
N ILE A 120 2.68 -5.44 -11.03
CA ILE A 120 3.11 -4.77 -12.26
C ILE A 120 4.54 -5.15 -12.66
N GLN A 121 5.39 -5.55 -11.71
CA GLN A 121 6.78 -5.96 -11.93
C GLN A 121 6.92 -7.15 -12.93
N GLU A 122 5.88 -7.97 -13.06
CA GLU A 122 5.87 -9.07 -14.04
C GLU A 122 5.73 -8.56 -15.48
N TYR A 123 5.19 -7.37 -15.66
CA TYR A 123 4.82 -6.81 -16.96
C TYR A 123 5.69 -5.62 -17.36
N VAL A 124 6.12 -4.81 -16.40
CA VAL A 124 6.95 -3.62 -16.61
C VAL A 124 8.41 -4.03 -16.41
N LYS A 125 9.21 -4.08 -17.49
CA LYS A 125 10.59 -4.57 -17.46
C LYS A 125 11.65 -3.47 -17.65
N ASP A 126 11.29 -2.42 -18.36
CA ASP A 126 12.23 -1.39 -18.78
C ASP A 126 12.28 -0.19 -17.82
N VAL A 127 11.36 -0.14 -16.84
CA VAL A 127 11.30 0.91 -15.84
C VAL A 127 11.73 0.35 -14.48
N PRO A 128 12.66 0.98 -13.76
CA PRO A 128 13.02 0.57 -12.41
C PRO A 128 11.84 0.72 -11.45
N ILE A 129 11.65 -0.32 -10.61
CA ILE A 129 10.59 -0.35 -9.60
C ILE A 129 11.24 -0.46 -8.23
N ALA A 130 10.94 0.51 -7.35
CA ALA A 130 11.34 0.53 -5.95
C ALA A 130 10.14 0.23 -5.04
N PHE A 131 10.39 -0.50 -3.96
CA PHE A 131 9.38 -0.87 -2.97
C PHE A 131 9.72 -0.27 -1.61
N SER A 132 8.82 0.50 -1.02
CA SER A 132 8.91 0.89 0.39
C SER A 132 8.22 -0.12 1.28
N ILE A 133 8.96 -0.67 2.24
CA ILE A 133 8.41 -1.60 3.24
C ILE A 133 7.69 -0.80 4.32
N GLN A 134 6.42 -1.13 4.55
CA GLN A 134 5.64 -0.63 5.70
C GLN A 134 5.43 -1.73 6.73
N GLY A 135 5.32 -2.95 6.28
CA GLY A 135 5.25 -4.18 7.05
C GLY A 135 5.40 -5.35 6.10
N LEU A 136 5.82 -6.49 6.62
CA LEU A 136 6.01 -7.72 5.86
C LEU A 136 4.95 -8.74 6.29
N LEU A 137 3.98 -8.99 5.42
CA LEU A 137 2.81 -9.83 5.74
C LEU A 137 3.20 -11.29 6.01
N ALA A 138 4.12 -11.85 5.22
CA ALA A 138 4.47 -13.25 5.34
C ALA A 138 5.04 -13.59 6.74
N PRO A 139 6.09 -12.94 7.25
CA PRO A 139 6.58 -13.23 8.60
C PRO A 139 5.60 -12.80 9.70
N ILE A 140 4.79 -11.75 9.49
CA ILE A 140 3.75 -11.35 10.44
C ILE A 140 2.67 -12.42 10.54
N SER A 141 2.32 -13.11 9.44
CA SER A 141 1.29 -14.15 9.43
C SER A 141 1.63 -15.31 10.37
N GLU A 142 2.91 -15.64 10.55
CA GLU A 142 3.38 -16.68 11.47
C GLU A 142 3.08 -16.35 12.95
N LYS A 143 2.81 -15.09 13.24
CA LYS A 143 2.55 -14.60 14.60
C LYS A 143 1.18 -13.88 14.71
N TYR A 144 0.29 -14.10 13.74
CA TYR A 144 -0.98 -13.38 13.65
C TYR A 144 -1.83 -13.48 14.92
N PHE A 145 -1.90 -14.67 15.50
CA PHE A 145 -2.60 -14.93 16.77
C PHE A 145 -1.63 -15.15 17.94
N SER A 146 -0.45 -14.55 17.89
CA SER A 146 0.58 -14.78 18.92
C SER A 146 0.06 -14.60 20.34
N GLY A 147 0.25 -15.63 21.18
CA GLY A 147 -0.21 -15.66 22.57
C GLY A 147 -1.62 -16.21 22.77
N PHE A 148 -2.37 -16.51 21.69
CA PHE A 148 -3.71 -17.09 21.77
C PHE A 148 -3.75 -18.44 21.04
N PRO A 149 -4.26 -19.51 21.66
CA PRO A 149 -4.52 -20.77 20.97
C PRO A 149 -5.60 -20.57 19.88
N ASP A 150 -5.39 -21.18 18.72
CA ASP A 150 -6.33 -21.09 17.58
C ASP A 150 -7.77 -21.44 17.96
N LYS A 151 -7.95 -22.47 18.82
CA LYS A 151 -9.27 -22.90 19.29
C LYS A 151 -10.03 -21.79 20.02
N ASP A 152 -9.32 -20.97 20.80
CA ASP A 152 -9.92 -19.89 21.59
C ASP A 152 -10.30 -18.73 20.67
N VAL A 153 -9.45 -18.36 19.72
CA VAL A 153 -9.74 -17.32 18.73
C VAL A 153 -10.96 -17.71 17.88
N TYR A 154 -10.97 -18.92 17.33
CA TYR A 154 -12.07 -19.38 16.47
C TYR A 154 -13.33 -19.71 17.24
N GLY A 155 -13.22 -19.99 18.55
CA GLY A 155 -14.36 -20.19 19.46
C GLY A 155 -15.18 -18.92 19.70
N LEU A 156 -14.55 -17.73 19.57
CA LEU A 156 -15.23 -16.45 19.72
C LEU A 156 -16.07 -16.05 18.49
N GLU A 157 -15.88 -16.74 17.35
CA GLU A 157 -16.56 -16.41 16.12
C GLU A 157 -18.05 -16.76 16.15
N SER A 158 -18.92 -15.78 15.93
CA SER A 158 -20.36 -16.01 15.79
C SER A 158 -20.68 -16.72 14.47
N TRP A 159 -21.80 -17.43 14.43
CA TRP A 159 -22.28 -18.07 13.20
C TRP A 159 -22.55 -17.05 12.08
N LYS A 160 -22.98 -15.82 12.44
CA LYS A 160 -23.23 -14.73 11.49
C LYS A 160 -21.95 -14.26 10.80
N GLU A 161 -20.84 -14.18 11.54
CA GLU A 161 -19.52 -13.82 10.99
C GLU A 161 -19.02 -14.91 10.05
N LYS A 162 -19.18 -16.18 10.42
CA LYS A 162 -18.81 -17.32 9.57
C LYS A 162 -19.59 -17.31 8.24
N VAL A 163 -20.90 -17.09 8.28
CA VAL A 163 -21.75 -17.03 7.08
C VAL A 163 -21.37 -15.83 6.20
N ARG A 164 -21.08 -14.68 6.81
CA ARG A 164 -20.68 -13.45 6.09
C ARG A 164 -19.22 -13.45 5.63
N LEU A 165 -18.44 -14.46 5.99
CA LEU A 165 -16.99 -14.55 5.72
C LEU A 165 -16.23 -13.31 6.23
N VAL A 166 -16.55 -12.88 7.45
CA VAL A 166 -15.87 -11.79 8.18
C VAL A 166 -15.31 -12.29 9.50
N SER A 167 -15.03 -13.58 9.60
CA SER A 167 -14.45 -14.20 10.78
C SER A 167 -12.95 -14.03 10.82
N TYR A 168 -12.36 -14.17 12.01
CA TYR A 168 -10.91 -14.14 12.20
C TYR A 168 -10.17 -15.15 11.33
N ARG A 169 -10.76 -16.33 11.10
CA ARG A 169 -10.21 -17.33 10.18
C ARG A 169 -10.14 -16.84 8.75
N ASN A 170 -11.20 -16.19 8.28
CA ASN A 170 -11.23 -15.66 6.92
C ASN A 170 -10.22 -14.52 6.74
N ASP A 171 -10.12 -13.64 7.74
CA ASP A 171 -9.16 -12.54 7.72
C ASP A 171 -7.72 -13.08 7.74
N PHE A 172 -7.44 -14.06 8.58
CA PHE A 172 -6.14 -14.74 8.62
C PHE A 172 -5.79 -15.40 7.29
N ASN A 173 -6.72 -16.18 6.72
CA ASN A 173 -6.48 -16.82 5.42
C ASN A 173 -6.20 -15.79 4.32
N SER A 174 -6.96 -14.70 4.27
CA SER A 174 -6.72 -13.60 3.34
C SER A 174 -5.35 -12.95 3.58
N PHE A 175 -4.97 -12.79 4.84
CA PHE A 175 -3.66 -12.23 5.21
C PHE A 175 -2.51 -13.13 4.74
N VAL A 176 -2.61 -14.44 4.95
CA VAL A 176 -1.62 -15.44 4.47
C VAL A 176 -1.52 -15.43 2.94
N GLU A 177 -2.65 -15.41 2.21
CA GLU A 177 -2.63 -15.33 0.75
C GLU A 177 -1.95 -14.05 0.24
N ARG A 178 -2.22 -12.93 0.88
CA ARG A 178 -1.55 -11.65 0.57
C ARG A 178 -0.05 -11.73 0.86
N GLY A 179 0.35 -12.37 1.96
CA GLY A 179 1.75 -12.61 2.29
C GLY A 179 2.46 -13.48 1.26
N LYS A 180 1.82 -14.53 0.75
CA LYS A 180 2.35 -15.36 -0.35
C LYS A 180 2.57 -14.53 -1.63
N ARG A 181 1.61 -13.67 -1.97
CA ARG A 181 1.71 -12.75 -3.10
C ARG A 181 2.88 -11.78 -2.91
N GLU A 182 2.99 -11.15 -1.73
CA GLU A 182 4.10 -10.28 -1.35
C GLU A 182 5.46 -10.96 -1.55
N CYS A 183 5.63 -12.17 -1.03
CA CYS A 183 6.84 -12.95 -1.26
C CYS A 183 7.12 -13.16 -2.75
N GLY A 184 6.09 -13.33 -3.57
CA GLY A 184 6.24 -13.53 -5.01
C GLY A 184 6.96 -12.39 -5.69
N TYR A 185 6.60 -11.14 -5.40
CA TYR A 185 7.27 -10.00 -6.01
C TYR A 185 8.51 -9.51 -5.24
N LEU A 186 8.59 -9.67 -3.92
CA LEU A 186 9.80 -9.33 -3.16
C LEU A 186 11.01 -10.19 -3.55
N LYS A 187 10.79 -11.45 -3.92
CA LYS A 187 11.86 -12.32 -4.46
C LYS A 187 12.49 -11.79 -5.75
N LYS A 188 11.81 -10.92 -6.48
CA LYS A 188 12.26 -10.33 -7.74
C LYS A 188 12.57 -8.85 -7.65
N ALA A 189 12.28 -8.21 -6.50
CA ALA A 189 12.46 -6.79 -6.30
C ALA A 189 13.95 -6.42 -6.33
N LYS A 190 14.31 -5.45 -7.19
CA LYS A 190 15.70 -4.95 -7.29
C LYS A 190 16.01 -3.88 -6.25
N TYR A 191 15.04 -2.99 -5.96
CA TYR A 191 15.24 -1.83 -5.10
C TYR A 191 14.22 -1.86 -3.97
N ILE A 192 14.71 -1.83 -2.73
CA ILE A 192 13.89 -1.87 -1.53
C ILE A 192 14.30 -0.74 -0.60
N PHE A 193 13.33 0.03 -0.17
CA PHE A 193 13.44 1.02 0.88
C PHE A 193 12.80 0.47 2.15
N GLY A 194 13.56 0.42 3.23
CA GLY A 194 13.07 -0.02 4.52
C GLY A 194 13.67 0.81 5.65
N ARG A 195 13.24 0.54 6.88
CA ARG A 195 13.55 1.39 8.04
C ARG A 195 14.31 0.64 9.13
N THR A 196 14.23 -0.67 9.11
CA THR A 196 14.69 -1.49 10.24
C THR A 196 15.61 -2.61 9.76
N ALA A 197 16.48 -3.08 10.66
CA ALA A 197 17.26 -4.29 10.42
C ALA A 197 16.37 -5.52 10.12
N TRP A 198 15.14 -5.55 10.68
CA TRP A 198 14.17 -6.58 10.38
C TRP A 198 13.79 -6.59 8.88
N ASP A 199 13.45 -5.42 8.34
CA ASP A 199 13.09 -5.29 6.92
C ASP A 199 14.26 -5.72 6.03
N GLU A 200 15.48 -5.31 6.40
CA GLU A 200 16.69 -5.64 5.67
C GLU A 200 16.97 -7.14 5.67
N TYR A 201 16.96 -7.78 6.86
CA TYR A 201 17.23 -9.21 6.97
C TYR A 201 16.18 -10.06 6.26
N ILE A 202 14.90 -9.81 6.48
CA ILE A 202 13.83 -10.60 5.88
C ILE A 202 13.81 -10.46 4.36
N THR A 203 13.95 -9.25 3.83
CA THR A 203 14.02 -9.06 2.37
C THR A 203 15.31 -9.63 1.79
N GLY A 204 16.41 -9.67 2.57
CA GLY A 204 17.67 -10.33 2.20
C GLY A 204 17.55 -11.85 2.09
N LEU A 205 16.79 -12.46 2.99
CA LEU A 205 16.46 -13.89 2.90
C LEU A 205 15.60 -14.22 1.67
N MET A 206 14.72 -13.30 1.27
CA MET A 206 13.88 -13.46 0.07
C MET A 206 14.67 -13.25 -1.23
N ASN A 207 15.52 -12.22 -1.26
CA ASN A 207 16.35 -11.86 -2.42
C ASN A 207 17.67 -11.21 -1.98
N ASN A 208 18.74 -11.98 -2.02
CA ASN A 208 20.08 -11.50 -1.63
C ASN A 208 20.76 -10.57 -2.66
N GLN A 209 20.19 -10.46 -3.87
CA GLN A 209 20.70 -9.58 -4.94
C GLN A 209 20.05 -8.19 -4.95
N ARG A 210 19.06 -7.95 -4.07
CA ARG A 210 18.41 -6.65 -3.98
C ARG A 210 19.38 -5.57 -3.51
N LYS A 211 19.12 -4.35 -3.93
CA LYS A 211 19.71 -3.15 -3.32
C LYS A 211 18.76 -2.64 -2.25
N TYR A 212 19.24 -2.61 -1.01
CA TYR A 212 18.48 -2.12 0.12
C TYR A 212 18.97 -0.72 0.52
N TYR A 213 18.02 0.17 0.78
CA TYR A 213 18.29 1.53 1.24
C TYR A 213 17.51 1.79 2.53
N VAL A 214 18.20 2.33 3.53
CA VAL A 214 17.55 2.80 4.75
C VAL A 214 16.90 4.16 4.46
N VAL A 215 15.58 4.23 4.59
CA VAL A 215 14.80 5.44 4.34
C VAL A 215 13.76 5.60 5.43
N ASP A 216 13.93 6.59 6.28
CA ASP A 216 12.99 6.90 7.35
C ASP A 216 11.71 7.58 6.82
N GLU A 217 10.62 7.45 7.57
CA GLU A 217 9.40 8.18 7.29
C GLU A 217 9.53 9.65 7.70
N ILE A 218 9.07 10.55 6.82
CA ILE A 218 9.02 11.97 7.12
C ILE A 218 7.86 12.23 8.08
N LEU A 219 8.16 12.84 9.21
CA LEU A 219 7.14 13.29 10.15
C LEU A 219 6.35 14.48 9.59
N ARG A 220 5.14 14.67 10.08
CA ARG A 220 4.36 15.86 9.75
C ARG A 220 5.10 17.12 10.24
N SER A 221 5.03 18.18 9.46
CA SER A 221 5.71 19.47 9.76
C SER A 221 5.48 19.99 11.18
N GLN A 222 4.31 19.72 11.75
CA GLN A 222 3.99 20.10 13.14
C GLN A 222 4.86 19.46 14.21
N PHE A 223 5.55 18.33 13.90
CA PHE A 223 6.46 17.68 14.84
C PHE A 223 7.89 18.22 14.77
N TYR A 224 8.20 19.04 13.74
CA TYR A 224 9.49 19.70 13.65
C TYR A 224 9.41 21.07 14.32
N GLY A 225 10.37 21.40 15.18
CA GLY A 225 10.49 22.70 15.81
C GLY A 225 9.50 23.02 16.92
N LYS A 226 8.62 22.10 17.31
CA LYS A 226 7.76 22.26 18.47
C LYS A 226 8.34 21.56 19.68
N GLN A 227 8.45 22.30 20.80
CA GLN A 227 8.77 21.68 22.10
C GLN A 227 7.52 21.02 22.67
N TRP A 228 7.70 19.82 23.22
CA TRP A 228 6.64 19.14 23.99
C TRP A 228 6.31 19.98 25.24
N ARG A 229 5.09 20.44 25.33
CA ARG A 229 4.58 21.05 26.56
C ARG A 229 3.81 20.00 27.34
N ASN A 230 4.26 19.74 28.56
CA ASN A 230 3.54 18.88 29.49
C ASN A 230 2.36 19.72 30.05
N GLU A 231 1.27 19.81 29.31
CA GLU A 231 0.03 20.34 29.84
C GLU A 231 -0.56 19.24 30.71
N SER A 232 -0.55 19.46 32.02
CA SER A 232 -1.25 18.61 32.95
C SER A 232 -2.72 18.55 32.54
N PHE A 233 -3.18 17.35 32.20
CA PHE A 233 -4.60 17.09 32.04
C PHE A 233 -5.27 17.33 33.40
N SER A 234 -5.91 18.49 33.56
CA SER A 234 -6.81 18.81 34.68
C SER A 234 -8.21 18.30 34.37
#